data_9e787d6aee190703fdce7ee65a202e54
#
_entry.id   9e787d6aee190703fdce7ee65a202e54
#
_cell.length_a   1.000
_cell.length_b   1.000
_cell.length_c   1.000
_cell.angle_alpha   90.00
_cell.angle_beta   90.00
_cell.angle_gamma   90.00
#
_symmetry.space_group_name_H-M   'P 1'
#
loop_
_entity.id
_entity.type
_entity.pdbx_description
1 polymer ?
#
loop_
_entity_poly.entity_id
_entity_poly.type
_entity_poly.pdbx_seq_one_letter_code
_entity_poly.pdbx_strand_id
1 'polypeptide(L)' 'LKYRGKTVSVLIEKESKKSANHWCGRNPQNLMVVFPKNNLKLGEYAKVKVTDNTSTTLIGDFYYD' A
#
# COMPACT_ATOMS: atom_id res chain seq x y z
N LEU A 1 -9.35 11.31 8.69
CA LEU A 1 -8.66 11.42 7.43
C LEU A 1 -9.36 10.58 6.38
N LYS A 2 -9.27 11.04 5.14
CA LYS A 2 -10.04 10.47 4.05
C LYS A 2 -9.84 8.98 3.82
N TYR A 3 -8.63 8.50 4.00
CA TYR A 3 -8.30 7.13 3.60
C TYR A 3 -8.27 6.15 4.74
N ARG A 4 -8.23 6.62 5.96
CA ARG A 4 -8.14 5.73 7.11
C ARG A 4 -9.37 4.83 7.18
N GLY A 5 -9.14 3.53 7.27
CA GLY A 5 -10.21 2.55 7.29
C GLY A 5 -10.76 2.19 5.93
N LYS A 6 -10.28 2.81 4.86
CA LYS A 6 -10.73 2.51 3.50
C LYS A 6 -9.78 1.53 2.82
N THR A 7 -10.32 0.80 1.84
CA THR A 7 -9.54 -0.11 1.02
C THR A 7 -9.23 0.57 -0.30
N VAL A 8 -7.96 0.51 -0.70
CA VAL A 8 -7.52 1.10 -1.96
C VAL A 8 -6.82 0.04 -2.80
N SER A 9 -6.92 0.20 -4.13
CA SER A 9 -6.17 -0.65 -5.06
C SER A 9 -4.82 -0.01 -5.31
N VAL A 10 -3.77 -0.82 -5.21
CA VAL A 10 -2.40 -0.33 -5.33
C VAL A 10 -1.65 -1.18 -6.33
N LEU A 11 -0.94 -0.54 -7.25
CA LEU A 11 -0.01 -1.22 -8.13
C LEU A 11 1.35 -1.29 -7.45
N ILE A 12 1.85 -2.50 -7.29
CA ILE A 12 3.15 -2.71 -6.65
C ILE A 12 4.26 -2.29 -7.61
N GLU A 13 4.95 -1.21 -7.28
CA GLU A 13 5.98 -0.64 -8.15
C GLU A 13 7.40 -0.98 -7.72
N LYS A 14 7.63 -1.08 -6.42
CA LYS A 14 8.97 -1.33 -5.91
C LYS A 14 8.92 -1.76 -4.45
N GLU A 15 10.05 -2.21 -3.93
CA GLU A 15 10.17 -2.48 -2.51
C GLU A 15 10.27 -1.16 -1.74
N SER A 16 9.76 -1.18 -0.51
CA SER A 16 9.92 -0.04 0.37
C SER A 16 11.39 0.13 0.73
N LYS A 17 11.87 1.35 0.64
CA LYS A 17 13.27 1.64 1.00
C LYS A 17 13.53 1.46 2.48
N LYS A 18 12.51 1.60 3.30
CA LYS A 18 12.65 1.55 4.75
C LYS A 18 12.53 0.15 5.31
N SER A 19 11.95 -0.77 4.55
CA SER A 19 11.75 -2.13 5.02
C SER A 19 11.72 -3.09 3.85
N ALA A 20 12.58 -4.10 3.89
CA ALA A 20 12.61 -5.13 2.86
C ALA A 20 11.36 -6.02 2.89
N ASN A 21 10.58 -5.96 3.95
CA ASN A 21 9.38 -6.78 4.09
C ASN A 21 8.11 -6.07 3.62
N HIS A 22 8.26 -4.90 3.00
CA HIS A 22 7.10 -4.12 2.55
C HIS A 22 7.24 -3.76 1.08
N TRP A 23 6.10 -3.69 0.42
CA TRP A 23 6.00 -3.16 -0.93
C TRP A 23 5.60 -1.69 -0.89
N CYS A 24 6.00 -0.97 -1.91
CA CYS A 24 5.62 0.41 -2.10
C CYS A 24 4.93 0.54 -3.45
N GLY A 25 3.76 1.12 -3.46
CA GLY A 25 3.00 1.33 -4.68
C GLY A 25 2.25 2.64 -4.64
N ARG A 26 1.40 2.86 -5.62
CA ARG A 26 0.58 4.06 -5.70
C ARG A 26 -0.85 3.71 -5.98
N ASN A 27 -1.75 4.49 -5.39
CA ASN A 27 -3.17 4.36 -5.67
C ASN A 27 -3.54 5.23 -6.89
N PRO A 28 -4.81 5.15 -7.38
CA PRO A 28 -5.21 5.96 -8.53
C PRO A 28 -5.07 7.48 -8.32
N GLN A 29 -5.06 7.95 -7.10
CA GLN A 29 -4.85 9.37 -6.81
C GLN A 29 -3.37 9.74 -6.70
N ASN A 30 -2.49 8.82 -7.08
CA ASN A 30 -1.04 9.06 -7.11
C ASN A 30 -0.42 9.25 -5.72
N LEU A 31 -1.07 8.70 -4.70
CA LEU A 31 -0.52 8.70 -3.35
C LEU A 31 0.29 7.43 -3.13
N MET A 32 1.42 7.57 -2.44
CA MET A 32 2.26 6.43 -2.13
C MET A 32 1.63 5.59 -1.02
N VAL A 33 1.65 4.27 -1.19
CA VAL A 33 1.09 3.35 -0.21
C VAL A 33 2.14 2.30 0.14
N VAL A 34 2.32 2.07 1.43
CA VAL A 34 3.27 1.07 1.94
C VAL A 34 2.47 -0.01 2.67
N PHE A 35 2.77 -1.27 2.36
CA PHE A 35 2.04 -2.39 2.95
C PHE A 35 2.93 -3.64 2.97
N PRO A 36 2.62 -4.64 3.82
CA PRO A 36 3.41 -5.88 3.90
C PRO A 36 3.38 -6.66 2.59
N LYS A 37 4.46 -7.37 2.29
CA LYS A 37 4.59 -8.09 1.03
C LYS A 37 3.59 -9.22 0.82
N ASN A 38 3.36 -10.04 1.83
CA ASN A 38 2.28 -11.03 1.85
C ASN A 38 2.19 -11.92 0.59
N ASN A 39 3.31 -12.40 0.10
CA ASN A 39 3.40 -13.25 -1.11
C ASN A 39 3.03 -12.54 -2.42
N LEU A 40 2.91 -11.24 -2.41
CA LEU A 40 2.66 -10.47 -3.61
C LEU A 40 3.96 -10.23 -4.37
N LYS A 41 3.84 -9.96 -5.65
CA LYS A 41 5.01 -9.75 -6.52
C LYS A 41 4.95 -8.39 -7.18
N LEU A 42 6.11 -7.92 -7.62
CA LEU A 42 6.18 -6.68 -8.39
C LEU A 42 5.29 -6.75 -9.62
N GLY A 43 4.62 -5.66 -9.91
CA GLY A 43 3.74 -5.57 -11.05
C GLY A 43 2.33 -6.06 -10.80
N GLU A 44 2.06 -6.61 -9.63
CA GLU A 44 0.71 -7.04 -9.27
C GLU A 44 -0.07 -5.89 -8.63
N TYR A 45 -1.39 -6.00 -8.72
CA TYR A 45 -2.27 -5.11 -7.98
C TYR A 45 -2.63 -5.76 -6.65
N ALA A 46 -2.76 -4.95 -5.63
CA ALA A 46 -3.15 -5.41 -4.31
C ALA A 46 -4.22 -4.51 -3.75
N LYS A 47 -5.12 -5.10 -2.97
CA LYS A 47 -6.06 -4.31 -2.18
C LYS A 47 -5.47 -4.11 -0.81
N VAL A 48 -5.39 -2.88 -0.39
CA VAL A 48 -4.77 -2.50 0.88
C VAL A 48 -5.77 -1.74 1.72
N LYS A 49 -5.97 -2.18 2.94
CA LYS A 49 -6.79 -1.44 3.89
C LYS A 49 -5.89 -0.46 4.61
N VAL A 50 -6.20 0.81 4.46
CA VAL A 50 -5.41 1.88 5.06
C VAL A 50 -5.64 1.92 6.55
N THR A 51 -4.58 1.77 7.32
CA THR A 51 -4.67 1.80 8.79
C THR A 51 -4.12 3.09 9.36
N ASP A 52 -3.27 3.79 8.62
CA ASP A 52 -2.69 5.03 9.07
C ASP A 52 -2.19 5.81 7.87
N ASN A 53 -1.77 7.03 8.09
CA ASN A 53 -1.17 7.83 7.02
C ASN A 53 -0.24 8.88 7.60
N THR A 54 0.75 9.24 6.78
CA THR A 54 1.57 10.42 7.03
C THR A 54 1.11 11.53 6.09
N SER A 55 1.84 12.65 6.04
CA SER A 55 1.45 13.75 5.18
C SER A 55 1.47 13.39 3.68
N THR A 56 2.28 12.40 3.28
CA THR A 56 2.46 12.05 1.88
C THR A 56 2.29 10.57 1.57
N THR A 57 2.14 9.73 2.58
CA THR A 57 2.17 8.28 2.42
C THR A 57 1.03 7.63 3.18
N LEU A 58 0.37 6.68 2.55
CA LEU A 58 -0.63 5.85 3.20
C LEU A 58 0.04 4.57 3.69
N ILE A 59 -0.36 4.12 4.87
CA ILE A 59 0.16 2.90 5.47
C ILE A 59 -1.00 1.95 5.70
N GLY A 60 -0.85 0.72 5.27
CA GLY A 60 -1.93 -0.23 5.44
C GLY A 60 -1.45 -1.67 5.42
N ASP A 61 -2.43 -2.56 5.47
CA ASP A 61 -2.21 -4.00 5.42
C ASP A 61 -2.93 -4.58 4.21
N PHE A 62 -2.45 -5.76 3.78
CA PHE A 62 -3.11 -6.47 2.70
C PHE A 62 -4.55 -6.81 3.12
N TYR A 63 -5.49 -6.51 2.23
CA TYR A 63 -6.91 -6.75 2.51
C TYR A 63 -7.32 -8.09 1.92
N TYR A 64 -7.90 -8.94 2.75
CA TYR A 64 -8.45 -10.22 2.30
C TYR A 64 -9.96 -10.08 2.12
N ASP A 65 -10.44 -10.55 0.99
CA ASP A 65 -11.87 -10.59 0.75
C ASP A 65 -12.53 -11.70 1.59
#